data_a06d769865a81718ee1521b8850b2ce0
#
_entry.id   a06d769865a81718ee1521b8850b2ce0
#
_cell.length_a   1.000
_cell.length_b   1.000
_cell.length_c   1.000
_cell.angle_alpha   90.00
_cell.angle_beta   90.00
_cell.angle_gamma   90.00
#
_symmetry.space_group_name_H-M   'P 1'
#
loop_
_entity.id
_entity.type
_entity.pdbx_description
1 polymer ?
#
loop_
_entity_poly.entity_id
_entity_poly.type
_entity_poly.pdbx_seq_one_letter_code
_entity_poly.pdbx_strand_id
1 'polypeptide(L)'
;MPRTLFHDIDPARLRARLKEVTDAAAGRAEILVACKYVPLEEMGALAAAGVTLVGENRQQDLAAKHERWGDAFEWDFIGNLQSRKVKQVLPLVRLIHSVATDSVLAQLEKHAGPDTEVLIEVNVSGEEGKGGVEPAELPAFIERCPVRVGGLMTMPPFSDDPEHSRPYFARLAELAASNKLRRLSMGTSQDWPVAAEEGATIIRLGHALFV
;
A
#
# COMPACT_ATOMS: atom_id res chain seq x y z
N MET A 1 5.71 -14.35 -16.35
CA MET A 1 4.48 -15.15 -16.36
C MET A 1 3.30 -14.25 -16.69
N PRO A 2 2.32 -14.72 -17.50
CA PRO A 2 1.10 -13.96 -17.71
C PRO A 2 0.41 -13.74 -16.36
N ARG A 3 -0.18 -12.55 -16.17
CA ARG A 3 -0.91 -12.22 -14.97
C ARG A 3 -2.22 -13.01 -14.95
N THR A 4 -2.48 -13.78 -13.92
CA THR A 4 -3.82 -14.34 -13.70
C THR A 4 -4.70 -13.21 -13.20
N LEU A 5 -5.68 -12.79 -14.00
CA LEU A 5 -6.67 -11.80 -13.62
C LEU A 5 -7.84 -12.49 -12.91
N PHE A 6 -8.47 -11.78 -11.99
CA PHE A 6 -9.69 -12.22 -11.32
C PHE A 6 -10.90 -11.81 -12.18
N HIS A 7 -11.68 -12.77 -12.61
CA HIS A 7 -12.92 -12.59 -13.33
C HIS A 7 -14.08 -13.16 -12.52
N ASP A 8 -15.30 -12.77 -12.88
CA ASP A 8 -16.53 -13.23 -12.23
C ASP A 8 -16.52 -12.99 -10.70
N ILE A 9 -16.06 -11.81 -10.29
CA ILE A 9 -15.97 -11.44 -8.88
C ILE A 9 -17.39 -11.33 -8.30
N ASP A 10 -17.70 -12.20 -7.32
CA ASP A 10 -18.96 -12.14 -6.58
C ASP A 10 -18.92 -11.07 -5.49
N PRO A 11 -19.70 -9.98 -5.61
CA PRO A 11 -19.71 -8.91 -4.62
C PRO A 11 -20.15 -9.36 -3.21
N ALA A 12 -21.03 -10.36 -3.11
CA ALA A 12 -21.51 -10.84 -1.81
C ALA A 12 -20.41 -11.61 -1.08
N ARG A 13 -19.70 -12.47 -1.79
CA ARG A 13 -18.53 -13.20 -1.27
C ARG A 13 -17.42 -12.23 -0.87
N LEU A 14 -17.11 -11.26 -1.73
CA LEU A 14 -16.08 -10.26 -1.44
C LEU A 14 -16.44 -9.44 -0.18
N ARG A 15 -17.70 -9.00 -0.04
CA ARG A 15 -18.17 -8.30 1.16
C ARG A 15 -18.02 -9.13 2.43
N ALA A 16 -18.37 -10.42 2.37
CA ALA A 16 -18.21 -11.33 3.51
C ALA A 16 -16.74 -11.46 3.92
N ARG A 17 -15.83 -11.62 2.96
CA ARG A 17 -14.38 -11.70 3.21
C ARG A 17 -13.82 -10.40 3.81
N LEU A 18 -14.23 -9.25 3.26
CA LEU A 18 -13.84 -7.95 3.81
C LEU A 18 -14.28 -7.79 5.26
N LYS A 19 -15.51 -8.22 5.57
CA LYS A 19 -16.03 -8.18 6.94
C LYS A 19 -15.21 -9.07 7.87
N GLU A 20 -14.91 -10.31 7.48
CA GLU A 20 -14.08 -11.24 8.25
C GLU A 20 -12.72 -10.61 8.61
N VAL A 21 -12.04 -10.01 7.61
CA VAL A 21 -10.74 -9.37 7.82
C VAL A 21 -10.87 -8.14 8.73
N THR A 22 -11.87 -7.29 8.49
CA THR A 22 -12.08 -6.07 9.29
C THR A 22 -12.37 -6.42 10.75
N ASP A 23 -13.21 -7.42 11.00
CA ASP A 23 -13.52 -7.90 12.35
C ASP A 23 -12.27 -8.48 13.03
N ALA A 24 -11.49 -9.29 12.32
CA ALA A 24 -10.26 -9.88 12.84
C ALA A 24 -9.15 -8.84 13.11
N ALA A 25 -9.07 -7.79 12.28
CA ALA A 25 -8.19 -6.64 12.54
C ALA A 25 -8.73 -5.72 13.65
N ALA A 26 -9.86 -6.07 14.28
CA ALA A 26 -10.54 -5.29 15.31
C ALA A 26 -10.82 -3.83 14.91
N GLY A 27 -11.03 -3.56 13.62
CA GLY A 27 -11.28 -2.23 13.07
C GLY A 27 -10.13 -1.23 13.21
N ARG A 28 -8.92 -1.71 13.57
CA ARG A 28 -7.74 -0.85 13.80
C ARG A 28 -7.00 -0.48 12.53
N ALA A 29 -7.21 -1.22 11.43
CA ALA A 29 -6.55 -1.01 10.16
C ALA A 29 -7.56 -0.73 9.04
N GLU A 30 -7.22 0.18 8.14
CA GLU A 30 -7.88 0.33 6.85
C GLU A 30 -7.53 -0.90 5.99
N ILE A 31 -8.53 -1.49 5.34
CA ILE A 31 -8.31 -2.58 4.40
C ILE A 31 -8.24 -2.02 2.99
N LEU A 32 -7.04 -1.97 2.45
CA LEU A 32 -6.78 -1.56 1.07
C LEU A 32 -6.89 -2.77 0.15
N VAL A 33 -7.82 -2.72 -0.79
CA VAL A 33 -7.98 -3.77 -1.82
C VAL A 33 -6.97 -3.55 -2.94
N ALA A 34 -5.96 -4.42 -3.03
CA ALA A 34 -4.96 -4.38 -4.10
C ALA A 34 -5.57 -4.87 -5.42
N CYS A 35 -5.98 -3.94 -6.28
CA CYS A 35 -6.72 -4.22 -7.51
C CYS A 35 -5.84 -4.49 -8.74
N LYS A 36 -4.54 -4.71 -8.57
CA LYS A 36 -3.56 -4.96 -9.66
C LYS A 36 -3.89 -6.16 -10.58
N TYR A 37 -4.73 -7.08 -10.11
CA TYR A 37 -5.19 -8.25 -10.87
C TYR A 37 -6.69 -8.21 -11.15
N VAL A 38 -7.37 -7.12 -10.82
CA VAL A 38 -8.78 -6.89 -11.12
C VAL A 38 -8.88 -6.15 -12.46
N PRO A 39 -9.51 -6.72 -13.48
CA PRO A 39 -9.74 -6.03 -14.75
C PRO A 39 -10.63 -4.79 -14.58
N LEU A 40 -10.57 -3.88 -15.54
CA LEU A 40 -11.36 -2.64 -15.52
C LEU A 40 -12.87 -2.90 -15.44
N GLU A 41 -13.33 -3.93 -16.14
CA GLU A 41 -14.73 -4.36 -16.18
C GLU A 41 -15.23 -4.93 -14.85
N GLU A 42 -14.34 -5.50 -14.03
CA GLU A 42 -14.67 -6.09 -12.73
C GLU A 42 -14.65 -5.08 -11.56
N MET A 43 -14.16 -3.86 -11.79
CA MET A 43 -14.11 -2.84 -10.71
C MET A 43 -15.50 -2.51 -10.14
N GLY A 44 -16.56 -2.67 -10.94
CA GLY A 44 -17.95 -2.51 -10.48
C GLY A 44 -18.34 -3.50 -9.38
N ALA A 45 -17.79 -4.72 -9.41
CA ALA A 45 -18.03 -5.72 -8.37
C ALA A 45 -17.42 -5.29 -7.01
N LEU A 46 -16.26 -4.62 -7.03
CA LEU A 46 -15.65 -4.05 -5.83
C LEU A 46 -16.54 -2.97 -5.21
N ALA A 47 -17.06 -2.04 -6.03
CA ALA A 47 -17.98 -1.01 -5.57
C ALA A 47 -19.28 -1.61 -5.00
N ALA A 48 -19.86 -2.60 -5.68
CA ALA A 48 -21.04 -3.32 -5.21
C ALA A 48 -20.79 -4.12 -3.90
N ALA A 49 -19.55 -4.54 -3.64
CA ALA A 49 -19.14 -5.17 -2.39
C ALA A 49 -19.00 -4.18 -1.25
N GLY A 50 -18.98 -2.87 -1.51
CA GLY A 50 -18.77 -1.83 -0.52
C GLY A 50 -17.29 -1.51 -0.26
N VAL A 51 -16.38 -1.87 -1.19
CA VAL A 51 -14.98 -1.42 -1.16
C VAL A 51 -14.95 0.10 -1.32
N THR A 52 -14.21 0.77 -0.47
CA THR A 52 -13.99 2.23 -0.54
C THR A 52 -12.54 2.59 -0.87
N LEU A 53 -11.58 1.77 -0.47
CA LEU A 53 -10.16 2.01 -0.65
C LEU A 53 -9.52 0.95 -1.53
N VAL A 54 -8.90 1.38 -2.62
CA VAL A 54 -8.21 0.51 -3.57
C VAL A 54 -6.77 0.95 -3.81
N GLY A 55 -5.91 0.00 -4.16
CA GLY A 55 -4.51 0.27 -4.44
C GLY A 55 -4.04 -0.31 -5.76
N GLU A 56 -3.30 0.49 -6.52
CA GLU A 56 -2.69 0.09 -7.78
C GLU A 56 -1.16 0.12 -7.75
N ASN A 57 -0.58 -0.78 -8.56
CA ASN A 57 0.88 -0.95 -8.65
C ASN A 57 1.48 -0.29 -9.89
N ARG A 58 0.69 0.03 -10.90
CA ARG A 58 1.16 0.57 -12.17
C ARG A 58 0.40 1.83 -12.53
N GLN A 59 1.14 2.86 -12.90
CA GLN A 59 0.55 4.15 -13.25
C GLN A 59 -0.47 4.06 -14.40
N GLN A 60 -0.21 3.22 -15.42
CA GLN A 60 -1.13 3.07 -16.55
C GLN A 60 -2.46 2.41 -16.14
N ASP A 61 -2.38 1.36 -15.30
CA ASP A 61 -3.56 0.65 -14.80
C ASP A 61 -4.35 1.57 -13.85
N LEU A 62 -3.64 2.35 -13.00
CA LEU A 62 -4.25 3.38 -12.16
C LEU A 62 -5.01 4.41 -13.00
N ALA A 63 -4.37 5.00 -14.02
CA ALA A 63 -4.99 6.03 -14.84
C ALA A 63 -6.26 5.53 -15.55
N ALA A 64 -6.18 4.34 -16.17
CA ALA A 64 -7.32 3.73 -16.87
C ALA A 64 -8.50 3.40 -15.94
N LYS A 65 -8.22 2.91 -14.74
CA LYS A 65 -9.27 2.60 -13.76
C LYS A 65 -9.83 3.87 -13.11
N HIS A 66 -8.99 4.82 -12.79
CA HIS A 66 -9.39 6.09 -12.19
C HIS A 66 -10.25 6.92 -13.16
N GLU A 67 -9.96 6.92 -14.45
CA GLU A 67 -10.79 7.61 -15.46
C GLU A 67 -12.26 7.17 -15.40
N ARG A 68 -12.52 5.88 -15.14
CA ARG A 68 -13.87 5.32 -15.10
C ARG A 68 -14.47 5.24 -13.70
N TRP A 69 -13.64 5.07 -12.66
CA TRP A 69 -14.06 4.74 -11.31
C TRP A 69 -13.50 5.69 -10.24
N GLY A 70 -12.97 6.85 -10.66
CA GLY A 70 -12.31 7.81 -9.76
C GLY A 70 -13.18 8.21 -8.57
N ASP A 71 -14.46 8.50 -8.82
CA ASP A 71 -15.39 8.94 -7.79
C ASP A 71 -15.96 7.80 -6.91
N ALA A 72 -15.74 6.56 -7.32
CA ALA A 72 -16.25 5.39 -6.60
C ALA A 72 -15.33 4.91 -5.48
N PHE A 73 -14.03 5.26 -5.54
CA PHE A 73 -13.02 4.77 -4.63
C PHE A 73 -12.05 5.87 -4.22
N GLU A 74 -11.50 5.73 -3.01
CA GLU A 74 -10.22 6.34 -2.66
C GLU A 74 -9.09 5.48 -3.26
N TRP A 75 -8.08 6.15 -3.81
CA TRP A 75 -7.00 5.49 -4.54
C TRP A 75 -5.67 5.70 -3.84
N ASP A 76 -4.92 4.63 -3.64
CA ASP A 76 -3.54 4.68 -3.19
C ASP A 76 -2.61 4.05 -4.25
N PHE A 77 -1.38 4.53 -4.31
CA PHE A 77 -0.33 3.91 -5.13
C PHE A 77 0.57 3.05 -4.26
N ILE A 78 0.60 1.75 -4.53
CA ILE A 78 1.31 0.76 -3.72
C ILE A 78 2.41 0.00 -4.49
N GLY A 79 2.69 0.40 -5.73
CA GLY A 79 3.76 -0.17 -6.54
C GLY A 79 5.05 0.62 -6.47
N ASN A 80 6.14 0.07 -7.00
CA ASN A 80 7.40 0.80 -7.10
C ASN A 80 7.23 2.06 -7.98
N LEU A 81 7.42 3.24 -7.38
CA LEU A 81 7.22 4.52 -8.04
C LEU A 81 8.51 4.99 -8.74
N GLN A 82 8.48 4.95 -10.06
CA GLN A 82 9.55 5.55 -10.86
C GLN A 82 9.40 7.08 -10.86
N SER A 83 10.51 7.82 -10.70
CA SER A 83 10.51 9.29 -10.61
C SER A 83 9.76 9.97 -11.78
N ARG A 84 9.94 9.49 -13.03
CA ARG A 84 9.25 10.01 -14.22
C ARG A 84 7.71 9.86 -14.18
N LYS A 85 7.18 9.04 -13.27
CA LYS A 85 5.74 8.77 -13.13
C LYS A 85 5.07 9.58 -12.03
N VAL A 86 5.84 10.22 -11.15
CA VAL A 86 5.34 10.98 -9.99
C VAL A 86 4.25 11.98 -10.41
N LYS A 87 4.53 12.84 -11.41
CA LYS A 87 3.58 13.84 -11.91
C LYS A 87 2.25 13.25 -12.36
N GLN A 88 2.26 12.00 -12.89
CA GLN A 88 1.06 11.35 -13.41
C GLN A 88 0.28 10.60 -12.32
N VAL A 89 0.95 10.21 -11.24
CA VAL A 89 0.34 9.48 -10.10
C VAL A 89 -0.28 10.44 -9.10
N LEU A 90 0.40 11.53 -8.75
CA LEU A 90 0.01 12.47 -7.71
C LEU A 90 -1.45 12.94 -7.77
N PRO A 91 -2.02 13.36 -8.93
CA PRO A 91 -3.39 13.86 -8.99
C PRO A 91 -4.46 12.78 -8.86
N LEU A 92 -4.07 11.50 -8.88
CA LEU A 92 -5.00 10.36 -8.93
C LEU A 92 -5.08 9.62 -7.59
N VAL A 93 -4.24 9.97 -6.60
CA VAL A 93 -4.14 9.16 -5.38
C VAL A 93 -4.18 10.00 -4.12
N ARG A 94 -4.74 9.41 -3.08
CA ARG A 94 -4.73 9.92 -1.71
C ARG A 94 -3.33 9.78 -1.09
N LEU A 95 -2.68 8.63 -1.33
CA LEU A 95 -1.44 8.26 -0.66
C LEU A 95 -0.52 7.45 -1.59
N ILE A 96 0.78 7.73 -1.51
CA ILE A 96 1.82 6.94 -2.16
C ILE A 96 2.58 6.18 -1.07
N HIS A 97 2.64 4.84 -1.17
CA HIS A 97 3.24 3.99 -0.13
C HIS A 97 4.73 3.68 -0.33
N SER A 98 5.27 3.97 -1.50
CA SER A 98 6.55 3.42 -1.98
C SER A 98 7.61 4.48 -2.27
N VAL A 99 7.66 5.55 -1.48
CA VAL A 99 8.71 6.57 -1.64
C VAL A 99 10.00 6.07 -0.99
N ALA A 100 11.07 5.94 -1.80
CA ALA A 100 12.32 5.34 -1.35
C ALA A 100 13.58 5.90 -2.03
N THR A 101 13.47 6.92 -2.91
CA THR A 101 14.64 7.43 -3.64
C THR A 101 14.66 8.96 -3.72
N ASP A 102 15.85 9.54 -3.71
CA ASP A 102 16.03 10.98 -3.87
C ASP A 102 15.50 11.50 -5.21
N SER A 103 15.53 10.67 -6.27
CA SER A 103 14.94 11.02 -7.56
C SER A 103 13.40 11.17 -7.50
N VAL A 104 12.73 10.42 -6.63
CA VAL A 104 11.29 10.58 -6.36
C VAL A 104 11.07 11.84 -5.52
N LEU A 105 11.87 12.09 -4.47
CA LEU A 105 11.79 13.32 -3.66
C LEU A 105 11.90 14.57 -4.53
N ALA A 106 12.86 14.61 -5.46
CA ALA A 106 13.02 15.74 -6.39
C ALA A 106 11.80 15.97 -7.32
N GLN A 107 11.02 14.94 -7.62
CA GLN A 107 9.78 15.07 -8.38
C GLN A 107 8.60 15.47 -7.49
N LEU A 108 8.57 15.00 -6.25
CA LEU A 108 7.58 15.46 -5.27
C LEU A 108 7.74 16.96 -5.01
N GLU A 109 8.96 17.47 -4.82
CA GLU A 109 9.24 18.88 -4.66
C GLU A 109 8.69 19.75 -5.81
N LYS A 110 8.73 19.22 -7.04
CA LYS A 110 8.29 19.97 -8.24
C LYS A 110 6.78 19.91 -8.48
N HIS A 111 6.11 18.85 -8.04
CA HIS A 111 4.77 18.52 -8.51
C HIS A 111 3.74 18.28 -7.40
N ALA A 112 4.17 18.12 -6.16
CA ALA A 112 3.26 17.86 -5.06
C ALA A 112 2.49 19.12 -4.63
N GLY A 113 1.24 18.95 -4.22
CA GLY A 113 0.45 19.99 -3.60
C GLY A 113 0.69 20.07 -2.08
N PRO A 114 0.15 21.10 -1.41
CA PRO A 114 0.38 21.34 0.02
C PRO A 114 -0.14 20.23 0.93
N ASP A 115 -1.17 19.50 0.50
CA ASP A 115 -1.80 18.44 1.28
C ASP A 115 -1.26 17.05 0.92
N THR A 116 -0.23 16.96 0.07
CA THR A 116 0.35 15.67 -0.32
C THR A 116 0.96 14.97 0.88
N GLU A 117 0.54 13.73 1.10
CA GLU A 117 1.08 12.83 2.10
C GLU A 117 1.67 11.58 1.44
N VAL A 118 2.77 11.08 1.98
CA VAL A 118 3.42 9.87 1.49
C VAL A 118 3.84 8.95 2.64
N LEU A 119 4.04 7.66 2.32
CA LEU A 119 4.75 6.73 3.19
C LEU A 119 6.12 6.44 2.58
N ILE A 120 7.10 6.27 3.45
CA ILE A 120 8.43 5.82 3.04
C ILE A 120 8.48 4.30 3.10
N GLU A 121 8.90 3.68 1.99
CA GLU A 121 9.19 2.26 1.96
C GLU A 121 10.53 2.00 2.62
N VAL A 122 10.57 1.09 3.61
CA VAL A 122 11.76 0.75 4.39
C VAL A 122 12.15 -0.70 4.14
N ASN A 123 13.42 -0.93 3.82
CA ASN A 123 14.02 -2.26 3.72
C ASN A 123 14.39 -2.79 5.11
N VAL A 124 13.40 -3.24 5.88
CA VAL A 124 13.62 -3.79 7.23
C VAL A 124 14.28 -5.17 7.23
N SER A 125 14.28 -5.87 6.09
CA SER A 125 14.88 -7.20 5.98
C SER A 125 16.39 -7.16 5.72
N GLY A 126 16.91 -6.03 5.26
CA GLY A 126 18.32 -5.92 4.87
C GLY A 126 18.69 -6.75 3.63
N GLU A 127 17.70 -7.23 2.85
CA GLU A 127 17.99 -7.96 1.62
C GLU A 127 18.63 -7.05 0.58
N GLU A 128 19.77 -7.46 0.09
CA GLU A 128 20.49 -6.73 -0.95
C GLU A 128 19.66 -6.69 -2.26
N GLY A 129 19.58 -5.51 -2.86
CA GLY A 129 18.81 -5.30 -4.11
C GLY A 129 17.29 -5.16 -3.94
N LYS A 130 16.77 -5.28 -2.71
CA LYS A 130 15.36 -5.00 -2.40
C LYS A 130 15.14 -3.49 -2.30
N GLY A 131 13.96 -3.04 -2.79
CA GLY A 131 13.56 -1.63 -2.66
C GLY A 131 13.37 -1.21 -1.21
N GLY A 132 13.42 0.10 -0.97
CA GLY A 132 13.23 0.69 0.34
C GLY A 132 14.47 1.44 0.84
N VAL A 133 14.25 2.35 1.75
CA VAL A 133 15.30 3.09 2.48
C VAL A 133 15.86 2.19 3.59
N GLU A 134 17.17 2.16 3.75
CA GLU A 134 17.78 1.44 4.86
C GLU A 134 17.39 2.07 6.21
N PRO A 135 17.15 1.27 7.26
CA PRO A 135 16.73 1.80 8.57
C PRO A 135 17.66 2.86 9.15
N ALA A 136 18.96 2.75 8.91
CA ALA A 136 19.94 3.73 9.39
C ALA A 136 19.85 5.09 8.67
N GLU A 137 19.38 5.11 7.42
CA GLU A 137 19.25 6.31 6.60
C GLU A 137 17.87 6.98 6.76
N LEU A 138 16.91 6.30 7.38
CA LEU A 138 15.50 6.72 7.46
C LEU A 138 15.33 8.13 8.06
N PRO A 139 15.95 8.52 9.19
CA PRO A 139 15.77 9.87 9.76
C PRO A 139 16.19 10.97 8.78
N ALA A 140 17.36 10.81 8.15
CA ALA A 140 17.86 11.77 7.17
C ALA A 140 17.01 11.81 5.89
N PHE A 141 16.42 10.67 5.49
CA PHE A 141 15.51 10.62 4.35
C PHE A 141 14.18 11.34 4.65
N ILE A 142 13.63 11.15 5.86
CA ILE A 142 12.43 11.86 6.31
C ILE A 142 12.67 13.38 6.30
N GLU A 143 13.81 13.84 6.83
CA GLU A 143 14.16 15.26 6.89
C GLU A 143 14.26 15.91 5.49
N ARG A 144 14.73 15.16 4.49
CA ARG A 144 14.82 15.64 3.11
C ARG A 144 13.50 15.55 2.33
N CYS A 145 12.47 14.89 2.88
CA CYS A 145 11.22 14.72 2.16
C CYS A 145 10.46 16.06 2.06
N PRO A 146 10.16 16.55 0.85
CA PRO A 146 9.55 17.89 0.66
C PRO A 146 8.05 17.94 0.98
N VAL A 147 7.45 16.80 1.31
CA VAL A 147 6.02 16.65 1.62
C VAL A 147 5.83 15.95 2.96
N ARG A 148 4.61 15.95 3.46
CA ARG A 148 4.29 15.29 4.72
C ARG A 148 4.53 13.79 4.65
N VAL A 149 5.39 13.28 5.52
CA VAL A 149 5.57 11.84 5.73
C VAL A 149 4.57 11.40 6.80
N GLY A 150 3.55 10.65 6.39
CA GLY A 150 2.49 10.16 7.28
C GLY A 150 2.85 8.87 8.00
N GLY A 151 3.81 8.11 7.47
CA GLY A 151 4.16 6.81 8.01
C GLY A 151 5.18 6.04 7.18
N LEU A 152 5.24 4.75 7.45
CA LEU A 152 6.17 3.82 6.82
C LEU A 152 5.44 2.66 6.14
N MET A 153 6.09 2.07 5.16
CA MET A 153 5.65 0.86 4.49
C MET A 153 6.78 -0.16 4.42
N THR A 154 6.44 -1.43 4.49
CA THR A 154 7.39 -2.51 4.17
C THR A 154 6.72 -3.69 3.48
N MET A 155 7.56 -4.45 2.78
CA MET A 155 7.24 -5.75 2.17
C MET A 155 8.29 -6.75 2.65
N PRO A 156 8.00 -7.57 3.68
CA PRO A 156 8.91 -8.63 4.11
C PRO A 156 9.24 -9.65 3.01
N PRO A 157 10.28 -10.48 3.18
CA PRO A 157 10.49 -11.64 2.34
C PRO A 157 9.26 -12.54 2.32
N PHE A 158 9.03 -13.19 1.17
CA PHE A 158 7.94 -14.18 1.10
C PHE A 158 8.26 -15.38 2.00
N SER A 159 7.26 -15.81 2.77
CA SER A 159 7.31 -17.04 3.56
C SER A 159 5.93 -17.69 3.59
N ASP A 160 5.89 -19.02 3.60
CA ASP A 160 4.65 -19.78 3.81
C ASP A 160 4.20 -19.74 5.29
N ASP A 161 5.11 -19.40 6.21
CA ASP A 161 4.80 -19.16 7.62
C ASP A 161 4.62 -17.66 7.88
N PRO A 162 3.39 -17.19 8.20
CA PRO A 162 3.13 -15.78 8.50
C PRO A 162 3.97 -15.20 9.64
N GLU A 163 4.32 -16.03 10.63
CA GLU A 163 5.12 -15.61 11.79
C GLU A 163 6.54 -15.17 11.40
N HIS A 164 7.04 -15.60 10.26
CA HIS A 164 8.32 -15.13 9.72
C HIS A 164 8.33 -13.61 9.46
N SER A 165 7.18 -13.01 9.20
CA SER A 165 7.04 -11.56 8.98
C SER A 165 7.03 -10.74 10.27
N ARG A 166 6.74 -11.34 11.43
CA ARG A 166 6.60 -10.65 12.72
C ARG A 166 7.79 -9.75 13.07
N PRO A 167 9.04 -10.22 13.05
CA PRO A 167 10.17 -9.37 13.43
C PRO A 167 10.34 -8.15 12.51
N TYR A 168 9.97 -8.26 11.25
CA TYR A 168 10.01 -7.14 10.30
C TYR A 168 8.92 -6.11 10.57
N PHE A 169 7.71 -6.57 10.91
CA PHE A 169 6.61 -5.67 11.25
C PHE A 169 6.86 -4.96 12.59
N ALA A 170 7.32 -5.68 13.61
CA ALA A 170 7.73 -5.09 14.88
C ALA A 170 8.82 -4.02 14.66
N ARG A 171 9.83 -4.34 13.84
CA ARG A 171 10.89 -3.39 13.52
C ARG A 171 10.38 -2.14 12.81
N LEU A 172 9.43 -2.28 11.85
CA LEU A 172 8.81 -1.13 11.19
C LEU A 172 8.05 -0.25 12.19
N ALA A 173 7.31 -0.87 13.12
CA ALA A 173 6.57 -0.17 14.15
C ALA A 173 7.49 0.63 15.09
N GLU A 174 8.62 0.05 15.52
CA GLU A 174 9.66 0.74 16.31
C GLU A 174 10.22 1.96 15.56
N LEU A 175 10.54 1.80 14.27
CA LEU A 175 11.07 2.88 13.44
C LEU A 175 10.05 4.01 13.29
N ALA A 176 8.78 3.68 13.08
CA ALA A 176 7.71 4.68 12.99
C ALA A 176 7.54 5.43 14.31
N ALA A 177 7.50 4.73 15.44
CA ALA A 177 7.39 5.33 16.77
C ALA A 177 8.57 6.27 17.07
N SER A 178 9.80 5.84 16.77
CA SER A 178 11.02 6.64 16.96
C SER A 178 11.02 7.92 16.15
N ASN A 179 10.35 7.92 14.97
CA ASN A 179 10.22 9.08 14.08
C ASN A 179 8.88 9.81 14.24
N LYS A 180 8.06 9.47 15.26
CA LYS A 180 6.74 10.06 15.55
C LYS A 180 5.75 9.94 14.38
N LEU A 181 5.88 8.89 13.59
CA LEU A 181 5.00 8.57 12.46
C LEU A 181 3.85 7.67 12.92
N ARG A 182 2.69 7.78 12.28
CA ARG A 182 1.46 7.11 12.73
C ARG A 182 1.00 5.97 11.82
N ARG A 183 1.22 6.09 10.51
CA ARG A 183 0.73 5.09 9.55
C ARG A 183 1.74 3.96 9.38
N LEU A 184 1.25 2.73 9.40
CA LEU A 184 2.00 1.51 9.15
C LEU A 184 1.29 0.73 8.04
N SER A 185 1.81 0.83 6.81
CA SER A 185 1.33 0.05 5.68
C SER A 185 2.13 -1.25 5.60
N MET A 186 1.58 -2.31 6.17
CA MET A 186 2.21 -3.62 6.24
C MET A 186 1.15 -4.72 6.32
N GLY A 187 1.53 -5.94 5.95
CA GLY A 187 0.60 -7.07 5.86
C GLY A 187 -0.04 -7.18 4.47
N THR A 188 0.02 -8.40 3.94
CA THR A 188 -0.54 -8.81 2.66
C THR A 188 -1.36 -10.09 2.85
N SER A 189 -1.84 -10.69 1.76
CA SER A 189 -2.69 -11.89 1.82
C SER A 189 -2.13 -13.04 2.65
N GLN A 190 -0.82 -13.11 2.84
CA GLN A 190 -0.15 -14.22 3.53
C GLN A 190 0.12 -13.95 5.02
N ASP A 191 0.25 -12.69 5.41
CA ASP A 191 0.79 -12.30 6.72
C ASP A 191 0.01 -11.17 7.42
N TRP A 192 -1.15 -10.78 6.89
CA TRP A 192 -1.96 -9.69 7.44
C TRP A 192 -2.40 -9.89 8.91
N PRO A 193 -2.68 -11.11 9.41
CA PRO A 193 -3.05 -11.27 10.82
C PRO A 193 -1.91 -10.84 11.75
N VAL A 194 -0.69 -11.28 11.43
CA VAL A 194 0.52 -10.90 12.19
C VAL A 194 0.77 -9.38 12.08
N ALA A 195 0.58 -8.80 10.88
CA ALA A 195 0.70 -7.36 10.72
C ALA A 195 -0.31 -6.58 11.57
N ALA A 196 -1.56 -7.08 11.68
CA ALA A 196 -2.60 -6.46 12.52
C ALA A 196 -2.21 -6.49 14.01
N GLU A 197 -1.64 -7.59 14.47
CA GLU A 197 -1.13 -7.73 15.85
C GLU A 197 0.04 -6.78 16.13
N GLU A 198 0.93 -6.57 15.15
CA GLU A 198 2.07 -5.65 15.23
C GLU A 198 1.69 -4.18 14.95
N GLY A 199 0.39 -3.86 14.86
CA GLY A 199 -0.09 -2.49 14.81
C GLY A 199 -0.23 -1.91 13.41
N ALA A 200 -0.40 -2.72 12.36
CA ALA A 200 -0.71 -2.22 11.02
C ALA A 200 -1.91 -1.27 11.05
N THR A 201 -1.78 -0.12 10.38
CA THR A 201 -2.88 0.83 10.17
C THR A 201 -3.47 0.75 8.77
N ILE A 202 -2.74 0.14 7.83
CA ILE A 202 -3.18 -0.17 6.47
C ILE A 202 -2.71 -1.57 6.12
N ILE A 203 -3.65 -2.46 5.82
CA ILE A 203 -3.41 -3.84 5.37
C ILE A 203 -3.76 -3.93 3.88
N ARG A 204 -2.86 -4.47 3.05
CA ARG A 204 -3.01 -4.51 1.59
C ARG A 204 -3.38 -5.90 1.11
N LEU A 205 -4.66 -6.13 0.82
CA LEU A 205 -5.16 -7.44 0.42
C LEU A 205 -5.52 -7.50 -1.06
N GLY A 206 -5.10 -8.55 -1.71
CA GLY A 206 -5.48 -8.91 -3.06
C GLY A 206 -6.03 -10.34 -3.09
N HIS A 207 -5.16 -11.30 -3.37
CA HIS A 207 -5.51 -12.71 -3.56
C HIS A 207 -6.46 -13.27 -2.48
N ALA A 208 -6.20 -13.02 -1.21
CA ALA A 208 -7.01 -13.55 -0.11
C ALA A 208 -8.47 -13.10 -0.11
N LEU A 209 -8.80 -12.01 -0.82
CA LEU A 209 -10.17 -11.51 -0.94
C LEU A 209 -10.93 -12.14 -2.11
N PHE A 210 -10.24 -12.63 -3.14
CA PHE A 210 -10.84 -13.07 -4.39
C PHE A 210 -10.89 -14.59 -4.56
N VAL A 211 -10.21 -15.34 -3.68
CA VAL A 211 -10.09 -16.81 -3.77
C VAL A 211 -10.75 -17.53 -2.60
#